data_a7b97bb8113e1a882f71ce8e0ba0a34e
#
_entry.id   a7b97bb8113e1a882f71ce8e0ba0a34e
#
_cell.length_a   1.000
_cell.length_b   1.000
_cell.length_c   1.000
_cell.angle_alpha   90.00
_cell.angle_beta   90.00
_cell.angle_gamma   90.00
#
_symmetry.space_group_name_H-M   'P 1'
#
loop_
_entity.id
_entity.type
_entity.pdbx_description
1 polymer ?
#
loop_
_entity_poly.entity_id
_entity_poly.type
_entity_poly.pdbx_seq_one_letter_code
_entity_poly.pdbx_strand_id
1 'polypeptide(L)'
;RVEAVADGFAAGGFFAADTPLLNIEDYDYQFAIARAESQVAAARQRVAEEQGRALQAKREWRDLGSEQANALFLRQPQLASARAALKAAEADLGAARLDLERTAISVPFNGRISEKYVDIGQYVTPGTLIAKVYATDVATVRLPLTDRQVALLELPLNYDNETPEAATDVVLSARFGNRSWQWLGKIVRTDASIDVDSRVVYAVAEIERPFAREPGSERPPLAPGLFVDATISGRQLPAVTALPRTALRNDGNVMVVDGERRARLKPVAMLQRTNEQVWVQGLDEGDRVIVC
;
A
#
# COMPACT_ATOMS: atom_id res chain seq x y z
N ARG A 1 9.72 -29.67 0.98
CA ARG A 1 10.93 -29.37 0.19
C ARG A 1 10.55 -28.50 -1.01
N VAL A 2 11.43 -27.55 -1.41
CA VAL A 2 11.18 -26.75 -2.63
C VAL A 2 11.40 -27.64 -3.85
N GLU A 3 10.37 -27.83 -4.67
CA GLU A 3 10.38 -28.68 -5.85
C GLU A 3 10.78 -27.89 -7.11
N ALA A 4 10.15 -26.72 -7.28
CA ALA A 4 10.40 -25.85 -8.43
C ALA A 4 10.38 -24.39 -8.03
N VAL A 5 11.07 -23.56 -8.80
CA VAL A 5 11.04 -22.10 -8.72
C VAL A 5 10.74 -21.52 -10.10
N ALA A 6 10.05 -20.38 -10.15
CA ALA A 6 9.81 -19.68 -11.41
C ALA A 6 11.12 -19.14 -12.00
N ASP A 7 11.21 -19.02 -13.33
CA ASP A 7 12.41 -18.51 -14.03
C ASP A 7 12.81 -17.11 -13.55
N GLY A 8 11.85 -16.28 -13.15
CA GLY A 8 12.06 -14.94 -12.59
C GLY A 8 12.38 -14.91 -11.10
N PHE A 9 12.45 -16.05 -10.41
CA PHE A 9 12.68 -16.11 -8.96
C PHE A 9 14.18 -15.93 -8.62
N ALA A 10 14.69 -14.73 -8.88
CA ALA A 10 16.04 -14.31 -8.58
C ALA A 10 16.04 -12.85 -8.07
N ALA A 11 17.09 -12.46 -7.36
CA ALA A 11 17.24 -11.07 -6.94
C ALA A 11 17.19 -10.13 -8.16
N GLY A 12 16.32 -9.14 -8.12
CA GLY A 12 16.04 -8.23 -9.23
C GLY A 12 15.02 -8.72 -10.25
N GLY A 13 14.52 -9.97 -10.17
CA GLY A 13 13.48 -10.50 -11.05
C GLY A 13 12.12 -9.86 -10.82
N PHE A 14 11.33 -9.75 -11.88
CA PHE A 14 9.93 -9.29 -11.83
C PHE A 14 8.99 -10.47 -11.80
N PHE A 15 7.85 -10.28 -11.15
CA PHE A 15 6.77 -11.26 -11.12
C PHE A 15 5.41 -10.59 -11.25
N ALA A 16 4.45 -11.33 -11.80
CA ALA A 16 3.05 -10.89 -11.88
C ALA A 16 2.26 -11.36 -10.65
N ALA A 17 1.17 -10.63 -10.35
CA ALA A 17 0.23 -11.01 -9.30
C ALA A 17 -0.27 -12.44 -9.51
N ASP A 18 -0.46 -13.16 -8.41
CA ASP A 18 -1.02 -14.52 -8.33
C ASP A 18 -0.25 -15.60 -9.13
N THR A 19 0.92 -15.23 -9.68
CA THR A 19 1.80 -16.20 -10.36
C THR A 19 2.64 -16.93 -9.31
N PRO A 20 2.67 -18.28 -9.30
CA PRO A 20 3.52 -19.02 -8.37
C PRO A 20 4.99 -18.66 -8.55
N LEU A 21 5.64 -18.22 -7.49
CA LEU A 21 7.07 -17.93 -7.43
C LEU A 21 7.88 -19.19 -7.18
N LEU A 22 7.34 -20.09 -6.37
CA LEU A 22 7.91 -21.41 -6.12
C LEU A 22 6.81 -22.40 -5.72
N ASN A 23 7.09 -23.66 -5.95
CA ASN A 23 6.25 -24.78 -5.53
C ASN A 23 6.98 -25.62 -4.50
N ILE A 24 6.25 -26.02 -3.47
CA ILE A 24 6.68 -27.00 -2.47
C ILE A 24 6.19 -28.37 -2.92
N GLU A 25 6.98 -29.40 -2.69
CA GLU A 25 6.61 -30.82 -2.93
C GLU A 25 5.25 -31.14 -2.32
N ASP A 26 4.32 -31.59 -3.13
CA ASP A 26 2.90 -31.64 -2.79
C ASP A 26 2.34 -33.05 -2.51
N TYR A 27 3.14 -34.13 -2.68
CA TYR A 27 2.71 -35.50 -2.53
C TYR A 27 2.04 -35.79 -1.19
N ASP A 28 2.60 -35.35 -0.09
CA ASP A 28 2.04 -35.56 1.25
C ASP A 28 0.66 -34.90 1.40
N TYR A 29 0.46 -33.73 0.79
CA TYR A 29 -0.81 -33.00 0.78
C TYR A 29 -1.85 -33.69 -0.10
N GLN A 30 -1.46 -34.25 -1.23
CA GLN A 30 -2.34 -35.06 -2.09
C GLN A 30 -2.80 -36.30 -1.35
N PHE A 31 -1.92 -37.00 -0.62
CA PHE A 31 -2.30 -38.14 0.22
C PHE A 31 -3.23 -37.74 1.36
N ALA A 32 -3.04 -36.56 1.96
CA ALA A 32 -3.93 -36.04 2.99
C ALA A 32 -5.35 -35.79 2.43
N ILE A 33 -5.47 -35.22 1.23
CA ILE A 33 -6.75 -35.06 0.52
C ILE A 33 -7.42 -36.37 0.27
N ALA A 34 -6.72 -37.35 -0.31
CA ALA A 34 -7.28 -38.68 -0.60
C ALA A 34 -7.82 -39.38 0.68
N ARG A 35 -7.09 -39.19 1.81
CA ARG A 35 -7.53 -39.74 3.12
C ARG A 35 -8.79 -39.00 3.61
N ALA A 36 -8.84 -37.69 3.51
CA ALA A 36 -9.99 -36.88 3.93
C ALA A 36 -11.23 -37.17 3.05
N GLU A 37 -11.05 -37.38 1.74
CA GLU A 37 -12.13 -37.78 0.83
C GLU A 37 -12.73 -39.14 1.21
N SER A 38 -11.89 -40.10 1.60
CA SER A 38 -12.36 -41.39 2.11
C SER A 38 -13.17 -41.23 3.40
N GLN A 39 -12.77 -40.34 4.31
CA GLN A 39 -13.53 -40.05 5.54
C GLN A 39 -14.88 -39.41 5.25
N VAL A 40 -14.95 -38.45 4.30
CA VAL A 40 -16.20 -37.85 3.84
C VAL A 40 -17.13 -38.92 3.24
N ALA A 41 -16.62 -39.84 2.42
CA ALA A 41 -17.40 -40.91 1.85
C ALA A 41 -17.97 -41.82 2.94
N ALA A 42 -17.18 -42.22 3.93
CA ALA A 42 -17.62 -43.02 5.07
C ALA A 42 -18.68 -42.31 5.92
N ALA A 43 -18.50 -40.97 6.17
CA ALA A 43 -19.47 -40.16 6.91
C ALA A 43 -20.80 -40.02 6.14
N ARG A 44 -20.75 -39.84 4.82
CA ARG A 44 -21.94 -39.80 3.96
C ARG A 44 -22.71 -41.12 4.00
N GLN A 45 -22.02 -42.26 3.95
CA GLN A 45 -22.65 -43.56 4.10
C GLN A 45 -23.39 -43.67 5.44
N ARG A 46 -22.75 -43.27 6.56
CA ARG A 46 -23.39 -43.28 7.88
C ARG A 46 -24.64 -42.42 7.94
N VAL A 47 -24.63 -41.23 7.35
CA VAL A 47 -25.81 -40.36 7.25
C VAL A 47 -26.91 -41.05 6.46
N ALA A 48 -26.62 -41.70 5.33
CA ALA A 48 -27.60 -42.42 4.53
C ALA A 48 -28.19 -43.60 5.31
N GLU A 49 -27.37 -44.39 6.03
CA GLU A 49 -27.84 -45.48 6.90
C GLU A 49 -28.78 -44.97 8.00
N GLU A 50 -28.40 -43.92 8.73
CA GLU A 50 -29.24 -43.37 9.80
C GLU A 50 -30.51 -42.71 9.25
N GLN A 51 -30.48 -42.11 8.06
CA GLN A 51 -31.69 -41.65 7.37
C GLN A 51 -32.63 -42.79 7.03
N GLY A 52 -32.11 -43.89 6.51
CA GLY A 52 -32.89 -45.10 6.24
C GLY A 52 -33.56 -45.68 7.49
N ARG A 53 -32.75 -45.83 8.58
CA ARG A 53 -33.24 -46.28 9.89
C ARG A 53 -34.30 -45.32 10.49
N ALA A 54 -34.10 -44.00 10.37
CA ALA A 54 -35.07 -43.01 10.85
C ALA A 54 -36.38 -43.07 10.05
N LEU A 55 -36.31 -43.28 8.75
CA LEU A 55 -37.49 -43.47 7.91
C LEU A 55 -38.27 -44.75 8.26
N GLN A 56 -37.56 -45.83 8.52
CA GLN A 56 -38.16 -47.06 8.97
C GLN A 56 -38.87 -46.89 10.33
N ALA A 57 -38.19 -46.33 11.32
CA ALA A 57 -38.75 -46.03 12.62
C ALA A 57 -39.99 -45.14 12.54
N LYS A 58 -40.00 -44.16 11.64
CA LYS A 58 -41.16 -43.28 11.41
C LYS A 58 -42.35 -44.02 10.81
N ARG A 59 -42.13 -45.03 9.93
CA ARG A 59 -43.19 -45.87 9.36
C ARG A 59 -43.76 -46.78 10.44
N GLU A 60 -42.90 -47.48 11.17
CA GLU A 60 -43.34 -48.37 12.30
C GLU A 60 -44.14 -47.63 13.33
N TRP A 61 -43.74 -46.40 13.69
CA TRP A 61 -44.50 -45.58 14.64
C TRP A 61 -45.89 -45.18 14.14
N ARG A 62 -45.99 -44.83 12.85
CA ARG A 62 -47.30 -44.48 12.24
C ARG A 62 -48.26 -45.66 12.26
N ASP A 63 -47.73 -46.88 12.01
CA ASP A 63 -48.54 -48.10 11.99
C ASP A 63 -49.05 -48.48 13.40
N LEU A 64 -48.40 -48.03 14.48
CA LEU A 64 -48.78 -48.23 15.86
C LEU A 64 -49.92 -47.26 16.34
N GLY A 65 -50.30 -46.26 15.53
CA GLY A 65 -51.45 -45.37 15.78
C GLY A 65 -51.28 -44.37 16.91
N SER A 66 -50.05 -44.02 17.33
CA SER A 66 -49.78 -43.07 18.39
C SER A 66 -49.41 -41.68 17.83
N GLU A 67 -50.00 -40.61 18.39
CA GLU A 67 -49.81 -39.24 17.86
C GLU A 67 -48.47 -38.59 18.22
N GLN A 68 -47.76 -39.04 19.27
CA GLN A 68 -46.51 -38.41 19.72
C GLN A 68 -45.34 -39.40 19.79
N ALA A 69 -44.48 -39.34 18.79
CA ALA A 69 -43.23 -40.13 18.79
C ALA A 69 -42.13 -39.41 19.58
N ASN A 70 -41.43 -40.14 20.45
CA ASN A 70 -40.22 -39.64 21.10
C ASN A 70 -39.10 -39.45 20.05
N ALA A 71 -38.42 -38.29 20.14
CA ALA A 71 -37.31 -37.94 19.26
C ALA A 71 -36.19 -39.05 19.20
N LEU A 72 -35.98 -39.75 20.33
CA LEU A 72 -35.02 -40.82 20.43
C LEU A 72 -35.48 -42.05 19.60
N PHE A 73 -36.78 -42.41 19.64
CA PHE A 73 -37.35 -43.49 18.84
C PHE A 73 -37.23 -43.19 17.34
N LEU A 74 -37.51 -41.94 16.96
CA LEU A 74 -37.34 -41.46 15.57
C LEU A 74 -35.88 -41.25 15.16
N ARG A 75 -34.94 -41.66 16.00
CA ARG A 75 -33.48 -41.58 15.74
C ARG A 75 -32.96 -40.18 15.37
N GLN A 76 -33.67 -39.13 15.80
CA GLN A 76 -33.28 -37.76 15.51
C GLN A 76 -31.88 -37.38 16.04
N PRO A 77 -31.51 -37.73 17.31
CA PRO A 77 -30.17 -37.45 17.84
C PRO A 77 -29.07 -38.20 17.06
N GLN A 78 -29.32 -39.47 16.64
CA GLN A 78 -28.37 -40.27 15.88
C GLN A 78 -28.14 -39.65 14.48
N LEU A 79 -29.22 -39.25 13.81
CA LEU A 79 -29.13 -38.57 12.54
C LEU A 79 -28.42 -37.20 12.65
N ALA A 80 -28.70 -36.45 13.72
CA ALA A 80 -28.01 -35.22 13.98
C ALA A 80 -26.51 -35.43 14.21
N SER A 81 -26.15 -36.43 14.99
CA SER A 81 -24.74 -36.82 15.21
C SER A 81 -24.04 -37.26 13.93
N ALA A 82 -24.69 -38.08 13.09
CA ALA A 82 -24.13 -38.48 11.81
C ALA A 82 -23.91 -37.29 10.86
N ARG A 83 -24.85 -36.36 10.83
CA ARG A 83 -24.70 -35.10 10.05
C ARG A 83 -23.56 -34.21 10.57
N ALA A 84 -23.42 -34.11 11.89
CA ALA A 84 -22.31 -33.38 12.49
C ALA A 84 -20.95 -33.99 12.14
N ALA A 85 -20.88 -35.34 12.17
CA ALA A 85 -19.66 -36.06 11.74
C ALA A 85 -19.34 -35.84 10.26
N LEU A 86 -20.35 -35.82 9.39
CA LEU A 86 -20.16 -35.50 7.97
C LEU A 86 -19.61 -34.08 7.81
N LYS A 87 -20.20 -33.10 8.50
CA LYS A 87 -19.73 -31.70 8.45
C LYS A 87 -18.28 -31.57 8.94
N ALA A 88 -17.91 -32.33 9.97
CA ALA A 88 -16.51 -32.33 10.45
C ALA A 88 -15.56 -32.91 9.39
N ALA A 89 -15.90 -34.04 8.78
CA ALA A 89 -15.09 -34.64 7.72
C ALA A 89 -14.99 -33.74 6.46
N GLU A 90 -16.05 -33.01 6.12
CA GLU A 90 -16.01 -32.04 5.03
C GLU A 90 -15.12 -30.82 5.37
N ALA A 91 -15.08 -30.41 6.64
CA ALA A 91 -14.15 -29.35 7.09
C ALA A 91 -12.68 -29.82 7.02
N ASP A 92 -12.41 -31.07 7.42
CA ASP A 92 -11.07 -31.66 7.34
C ASP A 92 -10.59 -31.77 5.88
N LEU A 93 -11.49 -32.15 4.95
CA LEU A 93 -11.19 -32.12 3.52
C LEU A 93 -10.91 -30.71 3.01
N GLY A 94 -11.69 -29.74 3.47
CA GLY A 94 -11.45 -28.32 3.15
C GLY A 94 -10.07 -27.83 3.62
N ALA A 95 -9.68 -28.21 4.83
CA ALA A 95 -8.36 -27.90 5.38
C ALA A 95 -7.23 -28.52 4.56
N ALA A 96 -7.35 -29.81 4.22
CA ALA A 96 -6.35 -30.52 3.41
C ALA A 96 -6.18 -29.89 2.00
N ARG A 97 -7.27 -29.44 1.39
CA ARG A 97 -7.22 -28.74 0.09
C ARG A 97 -6.56 -27.38 0.19
N LEU A 98 -6.85 -26.62 1.24
CA LEU A 98 -6.20 -25.33 1.50
C LEU A 98 -4.69 -25.48 1.74
N ASP A 99 -4.29 -26.55 2.42
CA ASP A 99 -2.87 -26.81 2.65
C ASP A 99 -2.15 -27.18 1.34
N LEU A 100 -2.80 -27.91 0.43
CA LEU A 100 -2.27 -28.13 -0.92
C LEU A 100 -2.16 -26.83 -1.72
N GLU A 101 -3.18 -25.97 -1.69
CA GLU A 101 -3.14 -24.68 -2.37
C GLU A 101 -1.96 -23.83 -1.90
N ARG A 102 -1.66 -23.89 -0.61
CA ARG A 102 -0.53 -23.17 0.02
C ARG A 102 0.85 -23.71 -0.35
N THR A 103 0.95 -24.85 -1.03
CA THR A 103 2.24 -25.34 -1.56
C THR A 103 2.72 -24.51 -2.74
N ALA A 104 1.82 -23.88 -3.48
CA ALA A 104 2.13 -22.91 -4.52
C ALA A 104 2.21 -21.51 -3.90
N ILE A 105 3.43 -21.03 -3.69
CA ILE A 105 3.66 -19.72 -3.07
C ILE A 105 3.57 -18.62 -4.13
N SER A 106 2.55 -17.79 -4.02
CA SER A 106 2.34 -16.61 -4.88
C SER A 106 2.16 -15.34 -4.06
N VAL A 107 2.15 -14.20 -4.73
CA VAL A 107 1.96 -12.87 -4.13
C VAL A 107 0.81 -12.16 -4.87
N PRO A 108 -0.15 -11.51 -4.17
CA PRO A 108 -1.35 -10.93 -4.79
C PRO A 108 -1.12 -9.56 -5.46
N PHE A 109 0.10 -9.22 -5.82
CA PHE A 109 0.44 -7.97 -6.50
C PHE A 109 1.61 -8.17 -7.47
N ASN A 110 1.71 -7.29 -8.47
CA ASN A 110 2.87 -7.22 -9.35
C ASN A 110 4.07 -6.67 -8.62
N GLY A 111 5.19 -7.33 -8.72
CA GLY A 111 6.32 -6.92 -7.91
C GLY A 111 7.68 -7.30 -8.46
N ARG A 112 8.68 -6.99 -7.64
CA ARG A 112 10.07 -7.32 -7.88
C ARG A 112 10.69 -7.96 -6.65
N ILE A 113 11.56 -8.93 -6.87
CA ILE A 113 12.29 -9.62 -5.80
C ILE A 113 13.50 -8.77 -5.43
N SER A 114 13.57 -8.35 -4.16
CA SER A 114 14.75 -7.68 -3.60
C SER A 114 15.84 -8.69 -3.25
N GLU A 115 15.44 -9.72 -2.50
CA GLU A 115 16.36 -10.75 -1.98
C GLU A 115 15.70 -12.12 -2.04
N LYS A 116 16.47 -13.14 -2.35
CA LYS A 116 16.06 -14.54 -2.37
C LYS A 116 16.80 -15.29 -1.27
N TYR A 117 16.07 -16.09 -0.47
CA TYR A 117 16.64 -16.81 0.68
C TYR A 117 16.59 -18.33 0.54
N VAL A 118 15.81 -18.85 -0.42
CA VAL A 118 15.64 -20.30 -0.62
C VAL A 118 15.91 -20.70 -2.06
N ASP A 119 16.30 -21.96 -2.25
CA ASP A 119 16.56 -22.53 -3.59
C ASP A 119 15.93 -23.91 -3.76
N ILE A 120 15.92 -24.40 -5.00
CA ILE A 120 15.42 -25.75 -5.34
C ILE A 120 16.11 -26.79 -4.47
N GLY A 121 15.33 -27.72 -3.96
CA GLY A 121 15.81 -28.82 -3.12
C GLY A 121 15.96 -28.47 -1.64
N GLN A 122 15.83 -27.19 -1.27
CA GLN A 122 15.94 -26.77 0.13
C GLN A 122 14.68 -27.18 0.90
N TYR A 123 14.88 -27.56 2.17
CA TYR A 123 13.78 -27.85 3.08
C TYR A 123 13.28 -26.55 3.70
N VAL A 124 11.98 -26.34 3.66
CA VAL A 124 11.30 -25.17 4.24
C VAL A 124 10.20 -25.60 5.20
N THR A 125 10.00 -24.83 6.25
CA THR A 125 8.96 -25.03 7.25
C THR A 125 8.08 -23.78 7.35
N PRO A 126 6.87 -23.86 7.90
CA PRO A 126 6.07 -22.69 8.20
C PRO A 126 6.89 -21.65 8.98
N GLY A 127 6.91 -20.40 8.49
CA GLY A 127 7.72 -19.33 9.06
C GLY A 127 9.11 -19.14 8.42
N THR A 128 9.55 -20.03 7.52
CA THR A 128 10.80 -19.81 6.76
C THR A 128 10.65 -18.62 5.83
N LEU A 129 11.59 -17.67 5.91
CA LEU A 129 11.66 -16.54 4.99
C LEU A 129 12.11 -17.01 3.62
N ILE A 130 11.26 -16.82 2.61
CA ILE A 130 11.47 -17.31 1.24
C ILE A 130 12.14 -16.25 0.36
N ALA A 131 11.58 -15.05 0.34
CA ALA A 131 12.09 -13.92 -0.42
C ALA A 131 11.61 -12.61 0.21
N LYS A 132 12.34 -11.54 -0.10
CA LYS A 132 11.91 -10.18 0.16
C LYS A 132 11.47 -9.55 -1.15
N VAL A 133 10.23 -9.10 -1.19
CA VAL A 133 9.59 -8.56 -2.39
C VAL A 133 9.02 -7.17 -2.14
N TYR A 134 8.83 -6.40 -3.20
CA TYR A 134 8.12 -5.11 -3.13
C TYR A 134 7.27 -4.92 -4.38
N ALA A 135 6.16 -4.19 -4.23
CA ALA A 135 5.26 -3.85 -5.32
C ALA A 135 5.91 -2.88 -6.29
N THR A 136 5.55 -2.97 -7.58
CA THR A 136 6.10 -2.14 -8.66
C THR A 136 5.07 -1.19 -9.26
N ASP A 137 3.85 -1.17 -8.73
CA ASP A 137 2.74 -0.37 -9.24
C ASP A 137 2.91 1.11 -8.87
N VAL A 138 3.30 1.37 -7.62
CA VAL A 138 3.47 2.72 -7.07
C VAL A 138 4.75 2.77 -6.25
N ALA A 139 5.53 3.84 -6.44
CA ALA A 139 6.61 4.19 -5.53
C ALA A 139 6.16 5.32 -4.63
N THR A 140 6.50 5.23 -3.35
CA THR A 140 6.23 6.29 -2.38
C THR A 140 7.53 6.97 -1.95
N VAL A 141 7.52 8.30 -1.91
CA VAL A 141 8.64 9.12 -1.46
C VAL A 141 8.19 10.00 -0.31
N ARG A 142 8.88 9.89 0.83
CA ARG A 142 8.63 10.76 1.99
C ARG A 142 9.45 12.03 1.87
N LEU A 143 8.77 13.16 1.81
CA LEU A 143 9.36 14.48 1.62
C LEU A 143 9.30 15.25 2.95
N PRO A 144 10.44 15.54 3.58
CA PRO A 144 10.48 16.36 4.79
C PRO A 144 10.23 17.82 4.43
N LEU A 145 9.18 18.40 4.96
CA LEU A 145 8.78 19.80 4.76
C LEU A 145 8.91 20.58 6.06
N THR A 146 9.60 21.70 6.00
CA THR A 146 9.63 22.65 7.11
C THR A 146 8.31 23.40 7.22
N ASP A 147 7.99 23.93 8.40
CA ASP A 147 6.78 24.73 8.66
C ASP A 147 6.60 25.89 7.65
N ARG A 148 7.70 26.55 7.26
CA ARG A 148 7.67 27.61 6.23
C ARG A 148 7.28 27.10 4.85
N GLN A 149 7.73 25.91 4.47
CA GLN A 149 7.37 25.29 3.19
C GLN A 149 5.91 24.85 3.20
N VAL A 150 5.44 24.28 4.31
CA VAL A 150 4.02 23.91 4.49
C VAL A 150 3.10 25.11 4.30
N ALA A 151 3.45 26.27 4.83
CA ALA A 151 2.66 27.50 4.68
C ALA A 151 2.50 27.98 3.21
N LEU A 152 3.42 27.59 2.33
CA LEU A 152 3.41 27.95 0.89
C LEU A 152 2.75 26.90 0.00
N LEU A 153 2.36 25.77 0.54
CA LEU A 153 1.80 24.63 -0.20
C LEU A 153 0.30 24.46 0.09
N GLU A 154 -0.39 23.89 -0.86
CA GLU A 154 -1.75 23.34 -0.67
C GLU A 154 -1.60 21.83 -0.47
N LEU A 155 -1.32 21.45 0.76
CA LEU A 155 -1.15 20.03 1.08
C LEU A 155 -2.51 19.39 1.36
N PRO A 156 -2.71 18.14 0.93
CA PRO A 156 -3.88 17.35 1.30
C PRO A 156 -3.78 16.98 2.79
N LEU A 157 -4.37 17.82 3.64
CA LEU A 157 -4.49 17.53 5.06
C LEU A 157 -5.66 16.56 5.25
N ASN A 158 -5.39 15.43 5.85
CA ASN A 158 -6.43 14.43 6.16
C ASN A 158 -7.20 14.89 7.39
N TYR A 159 -8.44 15.31 7.19
CA TYR A 159 -9.41 15.51 8.26
C TYR A 159 -10.22 14.22 8.45
N ASP A 160 -10.79 14.04 9.65
CA ASP A 160 -11.61 12.86 9.96
C ASP A 160 -12.78 12.75 8.96
N ASN A 161 -12.91 11.59 8.29
CA ASN A 161 -13.93 11.27 7.28
C ASN A 161 -13.92 12.06 5.95
N GLU A 162 -12.87 12.82 5.65
CA GLU A 162 -12.76 13.49 4.36
C GLU A 162 -11.64 12.88 3.51
N THR A 163 -11.94 12.56 2.26
CA THR A 163 -10.92 12.25 1.26
C THR A 163 -10.35 13.57 0.76
N PRO A 164 -9.01 13.76 0.72
CA PRO A 164 -8.43 14.99 0.21
C PRO A 164 -8.89 15.26 -1.23
N GLU A 165 -9.48 16.43 -1.46
CA GLU A 165 -10.04 16.81 -2.77
C GLU A 165 -8.98 17.07 -3.86
N ALA A 166 -7.74 17.35 -3.51
CA ALA A 166 -6.71 17.68 -4.46
C ALA A 166 -5.35 17.09 -4.08
N ALA A 167 -4.77 16.34 -4.98
CA ALA A 167 -3.38 15.94 -4.90
C ALA A 167 -2.49 17.06 -5.45
N THR A 168 -1.44 17.43 -4.73
CA THR A 168 -0.48 18.45 -5.17
C THR A 168 0.58 17.83 -6.08
N ASP A 169 0.78 18.40 -7.26
CA ASP A 169 1.79 17.91 -8.20
C ASP A 169 3.20 18.11 -7.69
N VAL A 170 4.03 17.11 -7.86
CA VAL A 170 5.45 17.12 -7.50
C VAL A 170 6.30 16.56 -8.63
N VAL A 171 7.41 17.22 -8.90
CA VAL A 171 8.44 16.75 -9.83
C VAL A 171 9.61 16.26 -9.01
N LEU A 172 9.89 14.96 -9.10
CA LEU A 172 11.08 14.38 -8.49
C LEU A 172 12.22 14.40 -9.49
N SER A 173 13.41 14.80 -9.06
CA SER A 173 14.60 14.81 -9.91
C SER A 173 15.75 14.08 -9.22
N ALA A 174 16.51 13.30 -9.99
CA ALA A 174 17.71 12.64 -9.51
C ALA A 174 18.79 12.59 -10.61
N ARG A 175 20.05 12.55 -10.18
CA ARG A 175 21.18 12.28 -11.08
C ARG A 175 21.47 10.79 -11.12
N PHE A 176 21.42 10.24 -12.30
CA PHE A 176 21.78 8.85 -12.54
C PHE A 176 22.58 8.75 -13.84
N GLY A 177 23.76 8.10 -13.82
CA GLY A 177 24.60 7.94 -14.99
C GLY A 177 25.04 9.28 -15.63
N ASN A 178 25.41 10.28 -14.82
CA ASN A 178 25.84 11.63 -15.24
C ASN A 178 24.76 12.49 -15.94
N ARG A 179 23.50 12.02 -15.94
CA ARG A 179 22.34 12.77 -16.46
C ARG A 179 21.33 13.01 -15.34
N SER A 180 20.58 14.12 -15.44
CA SER A 180 19.47 14.41 -14.56
C SER A 180 18.18 13.87 -15.18
N TRP A 181 17.39 13.19 -14.39
CA TRP A 181 16.13 12.56 -14.78
C TRP A 181 15.01 13.06 -13.90
N GLN A 182 13.80 13.09 -14.43
CA GLN A 182 12.63 13.57 -13.72
C GLN A 182 11.49 12.55 -13.77
N TRP A 183 10.74 12.47 -12.68
CA TRP A 183 9.52 11.68 -12.54
C TRP A 183 8.43 12.57 -11.99
N LEU A 184 7.26 12.48 -12.59
CA LEU A 184 6.07 13.18 -12.13
C LEU A 184 5.39 12.33 -11.07
N GLY A 185 4.97 12.97 -10.00
CA GLY A 185 4.23 12.34 -8.91
C GLY A 185 3.21 13.30 -8.32
N LYS A 186 2.47 12.80 -7.35
CA LYS A 186 1.45 13.57 -6.63
C LYS A 186 1.62 13.36 -5.12
N ILE A 187 1.52 14.44 -4.37
CA ILE A 187 1.42 14.35 -2.91
C ILE A 187 -0.01 13.97 -2.58
N VAL A 188 -0.18 12.78 -2.00
CA VAL A 188 -1.50 12.20 -1.72
C VAL A 188 -1.90 12.33 -0.25
N ARG A 189 -0.94 12.49 0.64
CA ARG A 189 -1.18 12.64 2.08
C ARG A 189 0.00 13.26 2.79
N THR A 190 -0.23 13.69 4.01
CA THR A 190 0.79 14.03 4.99
C THR A 190 0.81 12.97 6.10
N ASP A 191 1.97 12.73 6.70
CA ASP A 191 2.06 11.87 7.88
C ASP A 191 1.26 12.49 9.03
N ALA A 192 0.66 11.64 9.85
CA ALA A 192 -0.21 12.05 10.96
C ALA A 192 0.54 12.71 12.13
N SER A 193 1.87 12.66 12.16
CA SER A 193 2.69 13.19 13.24
C SER A 193 3.75 14.13 12.74
N ILE A 194 3.93 15.22 13.49
CA ILE A 194 5.08 16.13 13.33
C ILE A 194 6.24 15.52 14.13
N ASP A 195 7.39 15.38 13.51
CA ASP A 195 8.61 15.00 14.21
C ASP A 195 9.00 16.13 15.17
N VAL A 196 8.96 15.86 16.48
CA VAL A 196 9.17 16.87 17.52
C VAL A 196 10.60 17.37 17.59
N ASP A 197 11.57 16.58 17.17
CA ASP A 197 12.99 16.91 17.23
C ASP A 197 13.39 17.81 16.05
N SER A 198 12.95 17.47 14.86
CA SER A 198 13.26 18.20 13.62
C SER A 198 12.22 19.25 13.24
N ARG A 199 11.01 19.20 13.80
CA ARG A 199 9.86 20.06 13.48
C ARG A 199 9.51 20.04 11.99
N VAL A 200 9.63 18.89 11.34
CA VAL A 200 9.24 18.68 9.95
C VAL A 200 7.94 17.91 9.85
N VAL A 201 7.15 18.25 8.85
CA VAL A 201 5.98 17.50 8.41
C VAL A 201 6.41 16.65 7.23
N TYR A 202 6.12 15.36 7.25
CA TYR A 202 6.40 14.52 6.09
C TYR A 202 5.19 14.48 5.16
N ALA A 203 5.39 14.95 3.92
CA ALA A 203 4.44 14.72 2.83
C ALA A 203 4.82 13.42 2.09
N VAL A 204 3.83 12.64 1.72
CA VAL A 204 4.02 11.40 0.97
C VAL A 204 3.61 11.61 -0.46
N ALA A 205 4.60 11.58 -1.34
CA ALA A 205 4.41 11.63 -2.78
C ALA A 205 4.31 10.20 -3.35
N GLU A 206 3.38 9.99 -4.26
CA GLU A 206 3.19 8.75 -4.99
C GLU A 206 3.50 8.94 -6.47
N ILE A 207 4.24 8.00 -7.02
CA ILE A 207 4.63 7.95 -8.42
C ILE A 207 4.08 6.65 -9.01
N GLU A 208 3.15 6.77 -9.94
CA GLU A 208 2.57 5.63 -10.62
C GLU A 208 3.56 5.00 -11.60
N ARG A 209 3.57 3.68 -11.66
CA ARG A 209 4.38 2.87 -12.58
C ARG A 209 5.85 3.31 -12.65
N PRO A 210 6.57 3.33 -11.51
CA PRO A 210 7.95 3.84 -11.42
C PRO A 210 8.95 3.06 -12.27
N PHE A 211 8.60 1.84 -12.67
CA PHE A 211 9.40 0.95 -13.51
C PHE A 211 8.96 0.93 -14.98
N ALA A 212 7.90 1.67 -15.36
CA ALA A 212 7.44 1.68 -16.74
C ALA A 212 8.45 2.40 -17.65
N ARG A 213 8.73 1.77 -18.78
CA ARG A 213 9.54 2.38 -19.84
C ARG A 213 8.64 3.17 -20.77
N GLU A 214 8.84 4.48 -20.86
CA GLU A 214 8.16 5.31 -21.85
C GLU A 214 8.78 5.09 -23.23
N PRO A 215 7.96 4.93 -24.29
CA PRO A 215 8.47 4.80 -25.66
C PRO A 215 9.32 6.03 -26.04
N GLY A 216 10.55 5.78 -26.49
CA GLY A 216 11.49 6.85 -26.86
C GLY A 216 12.23 7.53 -25.70
N SER A 217 12.01 7.13 -24.46
CA SER A 217 12.72 7.63 -23.30
C SER A 217 13.81 6.66 -22.83
N GLU A 218 14.98 7.19 -22.53
CA GLU A 218 16.08 6.45 -21.85
C GLU A 218 15.99 6.59 -20.33
N ARG A 219 14.87 7.09 -19.79
CA ARG A 219 14.70 7.32 -18.36
C ARG A 219 14.84 6.02 -17.58
N PRO A 220 15.75 5.97 -16.59
CA PRO A 220 15.87 4.81 -15.72
C PRO A 220 14.64 4.65 -14.83
N PRO A 221 14.35 3.44 -14.34
CA PRO A 221 13.30 3.24 -13.35
C PRO A 221 13.64 3.96 -12.04
N LEU A 222 12.62 4.43 -11.35
CA LEU A 222 12.75 4.99 -10.01
C LEU A 222 12.89 3.84 -9.00
N ALA A 223 14.09 3.36 -8.83
CA ALA A 223 14.38 2.23 -7.95
C ALA A 223 14.38 2.64 -6.46
N PRO A 224 13.94 1.77 -5.55
CA PRO A 224 14.06 2.00 -4.12
C PRO A 224 15.50 2.30 -3.69
N GLY A 225 15.67 3.29 -2.80
CA GLY A 225 16.99 3.73 -2.32
C GLY A 225 17.63 4.82 -3.15
N LEU A 226 17.02 5.28 -4.25
CA LEU A 226 17.51 6.44 -4.98
C LEU A 226 17.17 7.72 -4.22
N PHE A 227 18.17 8.57 -3.99
CA PHE A 227 17.94 9.91 -3.44
C PHE A 227 17.42 10.82 -4.53
N VAL A 228 16.34 11.56 -4.20
CA VAL A 228 15.66 12.45 -5.13
C VAL A 228 15.48 13.84 -4.51
N ASP A 229 15.58 14.86 -5.34
CA ASP A 229 15.18 16.22 -5.02
C ASP A 229 13.74 16.42 -5.49
N ALA A 230 12.89 17.01 -4.66
CA ALA A 230 11.48 17.25 -4.96
C ALA A 230 11.21 18.73 -5.22
N THR A 231 10.60 19.04 -6.35
CA THR A 231 10.05 20.36 -6.66
C THR A 231 8.52 20.26 -6.58
N ILE A 232 7.93 20.95 -5.63
CA ILE A 232 6.49 20.91 -5.35
C ILE A 232 5.87 22.20 -5.88
N SER A 233 4.76 22.11 -6.62
CA SER A 233 3.99 23.25 -7.05
C SER A 233 3.33 23.92 -5.84
N GLY A 234 3.69 25.16 -5.57
CA GLY A 234 3.15 25.91 -4.44
C GLY A 234 1.91 26.71 -4.79
N ARG A 235 1.34 27.34 -3.76
CA ARG A 235 0.22 28.25 -3.85
C ARG A 235 0.57 29.47 -4.67
N GLN A 236 -0.32 29.91 -5.55
CA GLN A 236 -0.17 31.20 -6.23
C GLN A 236 -0.48 32.33 -5.24
N LEU A 237 0.51 33.13 -4.93
CA LEU A 237 0.36 34.27 -4.04
C LEU A 237 0.19 35.54 -4.87
N PRO A 238 -0.90 36.31 -4.67
CA PRO A 238 -1.08 37.62 -5.36
C PRO A 238 -0.15 38.68 -4.78
N ALA A 239 0.18 39.67 -5.60
CA ALA A 239 0.93 40.89 -5.21
C ALA A 239 2.29 40.58 -4.52
N VAL A 240 3.04 39.62 -5.04
CA VAL A 240 4.40 39.32 -4.57
C VAL A 240 5.42 40.05 -5.42
N THR A 241 6.34 40.75 -4.76
CA THR A 241 7.45 41.48 -5.40
C THR A 241 8.78 40.84 -5.02
N ALA A 242 9.59 40.52 -6.02
CA ALA A 242 10.96 40.08 -5.82
C ALA A 242 11.89 41.30 -5.70
N LEU A 243 12.62 41.39 -4.62
CA LEU A 243 13.58 42.46 -4.35
C LEU A 243 14.97 41.88 -4.13
N PRO A 244 16.05 42.60 -4.47
CA PRO A 244 17.37 42.28 -4.00
C PRO A 244 17.40 42.20 -2.46
N ARG A 245 18.16 41.30 -1.89
CA ARG A 245 18.23 41.12 -0.43
C ARG A 245 18.63 42.37 0.31
N THR A 246 19.44 43.23 -0.32
CA THR A 246 19.90 44.51 0.24
C THR A 246 18.78 45.55 0.43
N ALA A 247 17.65 45.38 -0.28
CA ALA A 247 16.49 46.27 -0.12
C ALA A 247 15.71 46.04 1.17
N LEU A 248 15.77 44.80 1.75
CA LEU A 248 15.09 44.50 2.98
C LEU A 248 15.96 44.84 4.21
N ARG A 249 15.42 45.64 5.09
CA ARG A 249 16.07 46.02 6.36
C ARG A 249 15.84 44.93 7.43
N ASN A 250 16.68 44.96 8.47
CA ASN A 250 16.63 43.99 9.55
C ASN A 250 15.33 44.05 10.39
N ASP A 251 14.62 45.16 10.31
CA ASP A 251 13.34 45.38 10.98
C ASP A 251 12.10 44.92 10.19
N GLY A 252 12.31 44.24 9.04
CA GLY A 252 11.20 43.75 8.20
C GLY A 252 10.54 44.82 7.34
N ASN A 253 11.19 46.00 7.19
CA ASN A 253 10.72 47.11 6.38
C ASN A 253 11.55 47.26 5.11
N VAL A 254 10.97 47.88 4.08
CA VAL A 254 11.66 48.41 2.90
C VAL A 254 11.54 49.92 2.84
N MET A 255 12.54 50.58 2.26
CA MET A 255 12.46 52.02 2.01
C MET A 255 11.85 52.27 0.64
N VAL A 256 10.74 53.00 0.60
CA VAL A 256 10.08 53.42 -0.62
C VAL A 256 10.18 54.95 -0.77
N VAL A 257 10.25 55.41 -2.01
CA VAL A 257 10.23 56.88 -2.33
C VAL A 257 8.78 57.28 -2.58
N ASP A 258 8.26 58.21 -1.80
CA ASP A 258 6.92 58.74 -1.99
C ASP A 258 6.83 59.76 -3.14
N GLY A 259 5.62 60.24 -3.46
CA GLY A 259 5.36 61.22 -4.51
C GLY A 259 6.06 62.55 -4.30
N GLU A 260 6.49 62.90 -3.06
CA GLU A 260 7.24 64.08 -2.71
C GLU A 260 8.77 63.87 -2.70
N ARG A 261 9.23 62.75 -3.23
CA ARG A 261 10.64 62.30 -3.27
C ARG A 261 11.27 62.11 -1.87
N ARG A 262 10.46 61.78 -0.86
CA ARG A 262 10.94 61.46 0.49
C ARG A 262 11.01 59.98 0.67
N ALA A 263 12.04 59.51 1.38
CA ALA A 263 12.16 58.10 1.77
C ALA A 263 11.24 57.79 2.95
N ARG A 264 10.38 56.79 2.82
CA ARG A 264 9.50 56.27 3.88
C ARG A 264 9.74 54.79 4.11
N LEU A 265 9.62 54.37 5.35
CA LEU A 265 9.60 52.94 5.71
C LEU A 265 8.21 52.39 5.44
N LYS A 266 8.15 51.32 4.67
CA LYS A 266 6.91 50.54 4.40
C LYS A 266 7.09 49.11 4.93
N PRO A 267 6.21 48.68 5.83
CA PRO A 267 6.28 47.31 6.35
C PRO A 267 5.92 46.33 5.24
N VAL A 268 6.66 45.25 5.15
CA VAL A 268 6.41 44.16 4.17
C VAL A 268 6.45 42.80 4.86
N ALA A 269 5.60 41.91 4.39
CA ALA A 269 5.64 40.52 4.83
C ALA A 269 6.65 39.73 3.99
N MET A 270 7.71 39.25 4.61
CA MET A 270 8.68 38.39 3.95
C MET A 270 8.13 36.99 3.79
N LEU A 271 7.96 36.55 2.55
CA LEU A 271 7.44 35.21 2.20
C LEU A 271 8.58 34.19 2.05
N GLN A 272 9.61 34.56 1.29
CA GLN A 272 10.75 33.68 1.02
C GLN A 272 12.03 34.50 0.87
N ARG A 273 13.16 33.88 1.20
CA ARG A 273 14.49 34.46 1.09
C ARG A 273 15.46 33.48 0.47
N THR A 274 16.16 33.90 -0.57
CA THR A 274 17.29 33.17 -1.15
C THR A 274 18.60 33.92 -0.85
N ASN A 275 19.71 33.46 -1.40
CA ASN A 275 21.00 34.12 -1.25
C ASN A 275 21.03 35.51 -1.93
N GLU A 276 20.27 35.71 -2.99
CA GLU A 276 20.31 36.91 -3.83
C GLU A 276 19.04 37.76 -3.69
N GLN A 277 17.89 37.17 -3.51
CA GLN A 277 16.59 37.81 -3.55
C GLN A 277 15.74 37.51 -2.32
N VAL A 278 14.80 38.40 -2.05
CA VAL A 278 13.73 38.23 -1.08
C VAL A 278 12.40 38.50 -1.76
N TRP A 279 11.42 37.61 -1.55
CA TRP A 279 10.04 37.80 -2.00
C TRP A 279 9.24 38.40 -0.85
N VAL A 280 8.62 39.52 -1.13
CA VAL A 280 7.84 40.26 -0.14
C VAL A 280 6.44 40.55 -0.65
N GLN A 281 5.50 40.68 0.27
CA GLN A 281 4.14 41.16 0.02
C GLN A 281 3.87 42.42 0.80
N GLY A 282 3.05 43.32 0.26
CA GLY A 282 2.71 44.59 0.90
C GLY A 282 3.26 45.84 0.16
N LEU A 283 3.82 45.67 -1.04
CA LEU A 283 4.15 46.76 -1.94
C LEU A 283 3.00 46.97 -2.93
N ASP A 284 2.76 48.23 -3.27
CA ASP A 284 1.79 48.62 -4.29
C ASP A 284 2.46 48.75 -5.66
N GLU A 285 1.65 48.64 -6.73
CA GLU A 285 2.13 48.85 -8.08
C GLU A 285 2.62 50.28 -8.27
N GLY A 286 3.87 50.45 -8.70
CA GLY A 286 4.51 51.74 -8.85
C GLY A 286 5.38 52.21 -7.68
N ASP A 287 5.43 51.48 -6.58
CA ASP A 287 6.34 51.77 -5.46
C ASP A 287 7.80 51.73 -5.95
N ARG A 288 8.56 52.78 -5.65
CA ARG A 288 10.00 52.86 -5.92
C ARG A 288 10.78 52.45 -4.69
N VAL A 289 11.35 51.27 -4.70
CA VAL A 289 12.14 50.74 -3.59
C VAL A 289 13.60 51.19 -3.70
N ILE A 290 14.16 51.68 -2.62
CA ILE A 290 15.57 52.02 -2.53
C ILE A 290 16.37 50.75 -2.27
N VAL A 291 17.33 50.47 -3.15
CA VAL A 291 18.27 49.36 -3.04
C VAL A 291 19.64 49.97 -2.72
N CYS A 292 20.23 49.61 -1.59
CA CYS A 292 21.57 50.10 -1.18
C CYS A 292 22.62 49.04 -1.38
#